data_6885dce3b4e200c0bcf5a5182214569c
#
_entry.id   6885dce3b4e200c0bcf5a5182214569c
#
_cell.length_a   1.000
_cell.length_b   1.000
_cell.length_c   1.000
_cell.angle_alpha   90.00
_cell.angle_beta   90.00
_cell.angle_gamma   90.00
#
_symmetry.space_group_name_H-M   'P 1'
#
loop_
_entity.id
_entity.type
_entity.pdbx_description
1 polymer ?
#
loop_
_entity_poly.entity_id
_entity_poly.type
_entity_poly.pdbx_seq_one_letter_code
_entity_poly.pdbx_strand_id
1 'polypeptide(L)'
;MADVNGELRKTLQGDLRPFPVLHTPLAAPFLLSHFPFLIPLMLPETFLQQMRVLLGSEEAQRLCTVLTETEPPTSVRLNVRKLRASSSDLISGMQDSAVAWCETGVYLKERPMFTLDPVLHAGGYYVQEAASMFIEQAYRKIARDFVPTALLDLCAAPGGKSTLWRSLLPDGALLVANEPMRQRAEVLAENLTKWGHPDVVVTNAFPAEFSALCGMFDVIATDVPCSGEGMFRKDEGAVAEWSPANVITCADRQWSILCDIWPCLRTSGYLVYSTCTYNRLENEEMVARICKELGAEVVPLDVQSDWNVHTLDAPENLSEASVQNNGMYHFFPHLTRGEGLFLCLMRKTAETPEPRAKKEKKAKGGKPQVPAGASTVAKWISDAEAYKILSTGDAELSAIRQSHADTAQRLMATVNCLKVGVTLAEEKGKKFAPAHDLALALNCNPDAFPTCELPLDDALSYLRREAITINAPKGYVIVTYKNLPLGFVNNLGNRANNMYPQQWRIRMK
;
A
#
# COMPACT_ATOMS: atom_id res chain seq x y z
N MET A 1 0.91 -37.62 35.51
CA MET A 1 0.81 -36.30 34.92
C MET A 1 0.33 -36.51 33.50
N ALA A 2 -0.99 -36.47 33.31
CA ALA A 2 -1.66 -36.82 32.08
C ALA A 2 -1.70 -35.60 31.14
N ASP A 3 -1.58 -35.91 29.88
CA ASP A 3 -1.48 -35.08 28.71
C ASP A 3 -2.67 -34.09 28.56
N VAL A 4 -2.51 -32.88 29.06
CA VAL A 4 -3.49 -31.78 28.93
C VAL A 4 -3.37 -31.06 27.54
N ASN A 5 -2.31 -31.35 26.78
CA ASN A 5 -2.07 -30.74 25.46
C ASN A 5 -2.78 -31.47 24.28
N GLY A 6 -3.32 -32.66 24.52
CA GLY A 6 -4.03 -33.44 23.50
C GLY A 6 -5.51 -33.08 23.35
N GLU A 7 -6.16 -32.60 24.38
CA GLU A 7 -7.60 -32.25 24.33
C GLU A 7 -7.88 -30.83 23.82
N LEU A 8 -6.97 -29.88 24.07
CA LEU A 8 -7.12 -28.51 23.52
C LEU A 8 -7.01 -28.44 22.00
N ARG A 9 -6.30 -29.38 21.36
CA ARG A 9 -6.18 -29.43 19.88
C ARG A 9 -7.40 -30.01 19.18
N LYS A 10 -8.22 -30.79 19.86
CA LYS A 10 -9.44 -31.38 19.26
C LYS A 10 -10.65 -30.46 19.30
N THR A 11 -10.68 -29.50 20.21
CA THR A 11 -11.77 -28.50 20.29
C THR A 11 -11.64 -27.36 19.31
N LEU A 12 -10.45 -27.15 18.72
CA LEU A 12 -10.18 -26.10 17.73
C LEU A 12 -10.32 -26.56 16.26
N GLN A 13 -10.65 -27.86 16.03
CA GLN A 13 -10.90 -28.39 14.66
C GLN A 13 -12.38 -28.52 14.30
N GLY A 14 -13.29 -27.94 15.09
CA GLY A 14 -14.72 -27.86 14.80
C GLY A 14 -15.03 -26.67 13.87
N ASP A 15 -15.47 -26.99 12.65
CA ASP A 15 -16.23 -26.14 11.71
C ASP A 15 -15.70 -24.75 11.40
N LEU A 16 -14.55 -24.65 10.70
CA LEU A 16 -14.26 -23.52 9.84
C LEU A 16 -15.18 -23.57 8.59
N ARG A 17 -16.45 -23.18 8.75
CA ARG A 17 -17.24 -22.77 7.61
C ARG A 17 -16.59 -21.54 7.01
N PRO A 18 -16.49 -21.41 5.68
CA PRO A 18 -16.03 -20.18 5.07
C PRO A 18 -16.95 -19.06 5.55
N PHE A 19 -16.37 -18.08 6.23
CA PHE A 19 -17.06 -16.86 6.64
C PHE A 19 -17.73 -16.22 5.43
N PRO A 20 -18.92 -15.61 5.59
CA PRO A 20 -19.54 -14.89 4.50
C PRO A 20 -18.55 -13.86 3.96
N VAL A 21 -18.31 -13.95 2.67
CA VAL A 21 -17.54 -12.97 1.91
C VAL A 21 -18.24 -11.64 2.13
N LEU A 22 -17.64 -10.77 2.93
CA LEU A 22 -18.03 -9.37 3.00
C LEU A 22 -17.85 -8.81 1.60
N HIS A 23 -18.93 -8.77 0.85
CA HIS A 23 -19.03 -7.99 -0.37
C HIS A 23 -19.02 -6.52 0.04
N THR A 24 -17.82 -5.96 0.28
CA THR A 24 -17.69 -4.52 0.09
C THR A 24 -17.99 -4.29 -1.39
N PRO A 25 -19.03 -3.52 -1.75
CA PRO A 25 -19.27 -3.21 -3.14
C PRO A 25 -17.99 -2.54 -3.68
N LEU A 26 -17.49 -3.05 -4.80
CA LEU A 26 -16.62 -2.31 -5.68
C LEU A 26 -17.07 -0.87 -5.68
N ALA A 27 -16.16 0.07 -5.49
CA ALA A 27 -16.44 1.48 -5.61
C ALA A 27 -17.34 1.72 -6.81
N ALA A 28 -18.63 1.80 -6.55
CA ALA A 28 -19.60 2.20 -7.55
C ALA A 28 -19.19 3.59 -8.02
N PRO A 29 -19.25 3.91 -9.31
CA PRO A 29 -19.03 5.26 -9.77
C PRO A 29 -20.06 6.13 -9.04
N PHE A 30 -19.59 7.03 -8.18
CA PHE A 30 -20.42 8.03 -7.54
C PHE A 30 -21.03 8.91 -8.62
N LEU A 31 -22.23 8.54 -9.06
CA LEU A 31 -23.16 9.45 -9.72
C LEU A 31 -23.69 10.37 -8.61
N LEU A 32 -23.06 11.52 -8.46
CA LEU A 32 -23.64 12.64 -7.73
C LEU A 32 -24.87 13.15 -8.49
N SER A 33 -26.01 12.52 -8.25
CA SER A 33 -27.29 13.19 -8.42
C SER A 33 -27.47 14.14 -7.22
N HIS A 34 -27.59 15.41 -7.49
CA HIS A 34 -28.02 16.42 -6.52
C HIS A 34 -29.41 16.05 -5.97
N PHE A 35 -29.46 15.44 -4.79
CA PHE A 35 -30.67 15.33 -4.00
C PHE A 35 -30.49 16.07 -2.68
N PRO A 36 -31.29 17.09 -2.39
CA PRO A 36 -31.22 17.86 -1.15
C PRO A 36 -32.07 17.23 -0.04
N PHE A 37 -31.72 16.03 0.39
CA PHE A 37 -32.15 15.44 1.66
C PHE A 37 -31.04 14.52 2.17
N LEU A 38 -30.00 15.13 2.72
CA LEU A 38 -29.08 14.44 3.61
C LEU A 38 -29.88 14.07 4.87
N ILE A 39 -30.21 12.81 5.04
CA ILE A 39 -30.53 12.28 6.37
C ILE A 39 -29.26 12.52 7.18
N PRO A 40 -29.30 13.28 8.30
CA PRO A 40 -28.07 13.52 9.06
C PRO A 40 -27.51 12.18 9.51
N LEU A 41 -26.23 11.94 9.24
CA LEU A 41 -25.51 10.75 9.68
C LEU A 41 -25.65 10.63 11.20
N MET A 42 -26.39 9.63 11.66
CA MET A 42 -26.57 9.39 13.10
C MET A 42 -25.45 8.45 13.58
N LEU A 43 -24.53 8.98 14.38
CA LEU A 43 -23.50 8.17 15.02
C LEU A 43 -24.12 7.31 16.14
N PRO A 44 -23.68 6.05 16.33
CA PRO A 44 -24.17 5.17 17.39
C PRO A 44 -23.98 5.78 18.78
N GLU A 45 -24.98 5.71 19.67
CA GLU A 45 -24.87 6.26 21.02
C GLU A 45 -23.72 5.64 21.81
N THR A 46 -23.43 4.35 21.61
CA THR A 46 -22.30 3.67 22.24
C THR A 46 -20.96 4.21 21.76
N PHE A 47 -20.85 4.65 20.50
CA PHE A 47 -19.67 5.36 19.99
C PHE A 47 -19.55 6.75 20.65
N LEU A 48 -20.65 7.49 20.76
CA LEU A 48 -20.63 8.81 21.43
C LEU A 48 -20.17 8.70 22.89
N GLN A 49 -20.64 7.69 23.61
CA GLN A 49 -20.20 7.39 24.98
C GLN A 49 -18.72 7.04 25.04
N GLN A 50 -18.24 6.19 24.13
CA GLN A 50 -16.84 5.84 24.01
C GLN A 50 -15.96 7.10 23.81
N MET A 51 -16.36 8.00 22.91
CA MET A 51 -15.60 9.24 22.66
C MET A 51 -15.62 10.19 23.87
N ARG A 52 -16.74 10.27 24.60
CA ARG A 52 -16.81 11.07 25.84
C ARG A 52 -15.85 10.54 26.93
N VAL A 53 -15.70 9.24 27.03
CA VAL A 53 -14.73 8.61 27.95
C VAL A 53 -13.29 8.86 27.47
N LEU A 54 -13.06 8.81 26.17
CA LEU A 54 -11.73 8.93 25.56
C LEU A 54 -11.18 10.37 25.61
N LEU A 55 -12.00 11.35 25.26
CA LEU A 55 -11.61 12.73 24.99
C LEU A 55 -12.20 13.75 25.97
N GLY A 56 -13.16 13.33 26.80
CA GLY A 56 -14.02 14.25 27.55
C GLY A 56 -15.18 14.78 26.72
N SER A 57 -16.18 15.35 27.40
CA SER A 57 -17.46 15.69 26.75
C SER A 57 -17.34 16.77 25.68
N GLU A 58 -16.51 17.78 25.88
CA GLU A 58 -16.35 18.90 24.93
C GLU A 58 -15.67 18.46 23.63
N GLU A 59 -14.50 17.82 23.71
CA GLU A 59 -13.75 17.36 22.53
C GLU A 59 -14.50 16.26 21.79
N ALA A 60 -15.19 15.36 22.50
CA ALA A 60 -16.05 14.36 21.86
C ALA A 60 -17.18 15.01 21.06
N GLN A 61 -17.82 16.06 21.58
CA GLN A 61 -18.84 16.80 20.84
C GLN A 61 -18.27 17.47 19.59
N ARG A 62 -17.07 18.10 19.69
CA ARG A 62 -16.39 18.73 18.54
C ARG A 62 -16.04 17.69 17.47
N LEU A 63 -15.52 16.53 17.87
CA LEU A 63 -15.24 15.42 16.95
C LEU A 63 -16.51 14.97 16.22
N CYS A 64 -17.60 14.73 16.97
CA CYS A 64 -18.85 14.28 16.37
C CYS A 64 -19.42 15.30 15.38
N THR A 65 -19.39 16.60 15.70
CA THR A 65 -19.79 17.67 14.79
C THR A 65 -18.96 17.63 13.48
N VAL A 66 -17.66 17.49 13.59
CA VAL A 66 -16.79 17.39 12.38
C VAL A 66 -17.10 16.15 11.56
N LEU A 67 -17.34 15.00 12.18
CA LEU A 67 -17.67 13.76 11.49
C LEU A 67 -19.00 13.81 10.74
N THR A 68 -19.98 14.60 11.22
CA THR A 68 -21.32 14.64 10.65
C THR A 68 -21.62 15.86 9.78
N GLU A 69 -20.89 16.96 9.96
CA GLU A 69 -21.25 18.26 9.37
C GLU A 69 -20.20 18.83 8.41
N THR A 70 -19.00 18.18 8.29
CA THR A 70 -17.94 18.72 7.44
C THR A 70 -17.49 17.75 6.36
N GLU A 71 -17.12 18.31 5.21
CA GLU A 71 -16.49 17.54 4.13
C GLU A 71 -15.04 17.17 4.45
N PRO A 72 -14.59 15.98 4.07
CA PRO A 72 -13.20 15.58 4.24
C PRO A 72 -12.26 16.41 3.35
N PRO A 73 -11.07 16.82 3.86
CA PRO A 73 -10.10 17.52 3.04
C PRO A 73 -9.59 16.62 1.93
N THR A 74 -9.34 17.21 0.76
CA THR A 74 -8.71 16.49 -0.35
C THR A 74 -7.21 16.70 -0.31
N SER A 75 -6.45 15.63 -0.38
CA SER A 75 -4.99 15.66 -0.47
C SER A 75 -4.45 14.65 -1.46
N VAL A 76 -3.28 14.95 -1.99
CA VAL A 76 -2.54 14.12 -2.93
C VAL A 76 -1.08 14.04 -2.51
N ARG A 77 -0.40 13.00 -2.96
CA ARG A 77 1.04 12.85 -2.77
C ARG A 77 1.73 12.72 -4.12
N LEU A 78 2.74 13.57 -4.34
CA LEU A 78 3.45 13.66 -5.61
C LEU A 78 4.47 12.52 -5.75
N ASN A 79 4.58 11.96 -6.96
CA ASN A 79 5.67 11.06 -7.34
C ASN A 79 6.82 11.87 -7.93
N VAL A 80 7.70 12.37 -7.09
CA VAL A 80 8.82 13.23 -7.49
C VAL A 80 9.84 12.54 -8.39
N ARG A 81 9.82 11.20 -8.49
CA ARG A 81 10.67 10.44 -9.42
C ARG A 81 10.15 10.49 -10.87
N LYS A 82 8.84 10.71 -11.05
CA LYS A 82 8.19 10.86 -12.37
C LYS A 82 7.96 12.30 -12.73
N LEU A 83 7.53 13.12 -11.76
CA LEU A 83 7.28 14.54 -11.98
C LEU A 83 8.62 15.29 -12.00
N ARG A 84 9.04 15.75 -13.17
CA ARG A 84 10.12 16.73 -13.31
C ARG A 84 9.61 18.13 -12.95
N ALA A 85 10.50 19.06 -12.67
CA ALA A 85 10.15 20.43 -12.28
C ALA A 85 9.14 21.10 -13.25
N SER A 86 9.20 20.75 -14.55
CA SER A 86 8.29 21.27 -15.60
C SER A 86 6.89 20.63 -15.61
N SER A 87 6.67 19.52 -14.91
CA SER A 87 5.37 18.83 -14.86
C SER A 87 4.61 19.08 -13.57
N SER A 88 5.20 19.78 -12.60
CA SER A 88 4.54 20.17 -11.35
C SER A 88 3.37 21.13 -11.51
N ASP A 89 3.27 21.79 -12.66
CA ASP A 89 2.17 22.72 -12.99
C ASP A 89 0.78 22.05 -13.05
N LEU A 90 0.73 20.71 -13.12
CA LEU A 90 -0.51 19.95 -13.29
C LEU A 90 -1.48 20.07 -12.12
N ILE A 91 -0.94 20.16 -10.90
CA ILE A 91 -1.73 20.34 -9.68
C ILE A 91 -1.52 21.75 -9.13
N SER A 92 -0.55 22.52 -9.65
CA SER A 92 -0.12 23.81 -9.08
C SER A 92 -1.26 24.81 -8.92
N GLY A 93 -2.19 24.88 -9.88
CA GLY A 93 -3.39 25.72 -9.79
C GLY A 93 -4.41 25.30 -8.72
N MET A 94 -4.38 24.04 -8.31
CA MET A 94 -5.30 23.45 -7.32
C MET A 94 -4.67 23.31 -5.94
N GLN A 95 -3.37 23.55 -5.79
CA GLN A 95 -2.71 23.46 -4.50
C GLN A 95 -3.26 24.50 -3.51
N ASP A 96 -3.48 24.06 -2.28
CA ASP A 96 -3.83 24.92 -1.16
C ASP A 96 -2.61 25.11 -0.24
N SER A 97 -2.16 24.03 0.37
CA SER A 97 -1.04 24.03 1.33
C SER A 97 -0.30 22.69 1.30
N ALA A 98 0.92 22.67 1.85
CA ALA A 98 1.66 21.42 2.06
C ALA A 98 1.08 20.63 3.23
N VAL A 99 1.24 19.30 3.21
CA VAL A 99 1.01 18.44 4.37
C VAL A 99 2.26 18.53 5.26
N ALA A 100 2.12 19.08 6.46
CA ALA A 100 3.25 19.45 7.31
C ALA A 100 4.19 18.29 7.68
N TRP A 101 3.69 17.06 7.74
CA TRP A 101 4.45 15.85 8.09
C TRP A 101 4.86 14.99 6.90
N CYS A 102 4.67 15.47 5.65
CA CYS A 102 5.06 14.74 4.44
C CYS A 102 5.55 15.71 3.37
N GLU A 103 6.82 15.58 2.96
CA GLU A 103 7.45 16.51 2.00
C GLU A 103 6.76 16.56 0.63
N THR A 104 6.18 15.44 0.20
CA THR A 104 5.53 15.34 -1.11
C THR A 104 4.01 15.40 -1.02
N GLY A 105 3.47 15.59 0.20
CA GLY A 105 2.04 15.70 0.46
C GLY A 105 1.51 17.12 0.24
N VAL A 106 0.36 17.24 -0.43
CA VAL A 106 -0.25 18.52 -0.77
C VAL A 106 -1.75 18.44 -0.57
N TYR A 107 -2.33 19.44 0.14
CA TYR A 107 -3.78 19.67 0.16
C TYR A 107 -4.23 20.38 -1.11
N LEU A 108 -5.43 20.05 -1.56
CA LEU A 108 -6.07 20.71 -2.69
C LEU A 108 -7.22 21.60 -2.18
N LYS A 109 -7.49 22.71 -2.90
CA LYS A 109 -8.59 23.63 -2.62
C LYS A 109 -9.95 23.00 -2.79
N GLU A 110 -10.06 22.10 -3.77
CA GLU A 110 -11.28 21.36 -4.10
C GLU A 110 -10.93 19.95 -4.57
N ARG A 111 -11.93 19.08 -4.69
CA ARG A 111 -11.78 17.72 -5.17
C ARG A 111 -12.03 17.66 -6.68
N PRO A 112 -11.00 17.55 -7.53
CA PRO A 112 -11.19 17.43 -8.97
C PRO A 112 -11.69 16.02 -9.35
N MET A 113 -12.09 15.88 -10.62
CA MET A 113 -12.42 14.59 -11.21
C MET A 113 -11.15 13.79 -11.55
N PHE A 114 -10.49 13.24 -10.55
CA PHE A 114 -9.22 12.54 -10.67
C PHE A 114 -9.18 11.46 -11.77
N THR A 115 -10.29 10.77 -12.01
CA THR A 115 -10.38 9.72 -13.04
C THR A 115 -10.11 10.23 -14.46
N LEU A 116 -10.38 11.51 -14.73
CA LEU A 116 -10.15 12.13 -16.02
C LEU A 116 -8.79 12.84 -16.11
N ASP A 117 -7.91 12.67 -15.16
CA ASP A 117 -6.54 13.19 -15.22
C ASP A 117 -5.55 12.11 -15.68
N PRO A 118 -4.99 12.20 -16.90
CA PRO A 118 -4.02 11.22 -17.39
C PRO A 118 -2.76 11.13 -16.52
N VAL A 119 -2.40 12.20 -15.78
CA VAL A 119 -1.23 12.22 -14.89
C VAL A 119 -1.40 11.25 -13.72
N LEU A 120 -2.62 11.10 -13.18
CA LEU A 120 -2.91 10.05 -12.18
C LEU A 120 -2.62 8.66 -12.75
N HIS A 121 -3.08 8.39 -13.98
CA HIS A 121 -2.90 7.08 -14.64
C HIS A 121 -1.45 6.80 -15.02
N ALA A 122 -0.66 7.83 -15.27
CA ALA A 122 0.78 7.76 -15.45
C ALA A 122 1.55 7.55 -14.12
N GLY A 123 0.87 7.64 -12.98
CA GLY A 123 1.49 7.53 -11.65
C GLY A 123 2.30 8.76 -11.25
N GLY A 124 1.93 9.94 -11.73
CA GLY A 124 2.57 11.20 -11.35
C GLY A 124 2.21 11.63 -9.93
N TYR A 125 1.07 11.22 -9.41
CA TYR A 125 0.66 11.41 -8.02
C TYR A 125 -0.28 10.30 -7.56
N TYR A 126 -0.52 10.24 -6.26
CA TYR A 126 -1.49 9.36 -5.61
C TYR A 126 -2.48 10.19 -4.78
N VAL A 127 -3.79 9.93 -4.90
CA VAL A 127 -4.80 10.54 -4.02
C VAL A 127 -4.74 9.84 -2.68
N GLN A 128 -4.19 10.51 -1.68
CA GLN A 128 -3.93 9.93 -0.37
C GLN A 128 -4.44 10.85 0.73
N GLU A 129 -5.07 10.27 1.73
CA GLU A 129 -5.47 10.94 2.95
C GLU A 129 -4.23 11.43 3.73
N ALA A 130 -4.28 12.68 4.21
CA ALA A 130 -3.11 13.36 4.75
C ALA A 130 -2.54 12.71 6.02
N ALA A 131 -3.39 12.30 6.99
CA ALA A 131 -2.92 11.65 8.21
C ALA A 131 -2.14 10.37 7.89
N SER A 132 -2.58 9.59 6.89
CA SER A 132 -1.90 8.36 6.47
C SER A 132 -0.49 8.59 5.89
N MET A 133 -0.16 9.83 5.51
CA MET A 133 1.20 10.21 5.09
C MET A 133 2.17 10.35 6.28
N PHE A 134 1.68 10.31 7.51
CA PHE A 134 2.51 10.41 8.73
C PHE A 134 3.51 9.24 8.88
N ILE A 135 3.32 8.15 8.16
CA ILE A 135 4.31 7.06 8.08
C ILE A 135 5.69 7.55 7.62
N GLU A 136 5.79 8.70 6.94
CA GLU A 136 7.07 9.32 6.61
C GLU A 136 7.90 9.63 7.85
N GLN A 137 7.26 10.05 8.95
CA GLN A 137 7.97 10.34 10.20
C GLN A 137 8.49 9.07 10.87
N ALA A 138 7.74 7.96 10.78
CA ALA A 138 8.24 6.66 11.20
C ALA A 138 9.46 6.23 10.38
N TYR A 139 9.43 6.39 9.05
CA TYR A 139 10.59 6.11 8.21
C TYR A 139 11.79 6.98 8.57
N ARG A 140 11.61 8.30 8.76
CA ARG A 140 12.67 9.23 9.14
C ARG A 140 13.34 8.82 10.45
N LYS A 141 12.56 8.29 11.41
CA LYS A 141 13.09 7.75 12.66
C LYS A 141 13.89 6.49 12.44
N ILE A 142 13.36 5.52 11.69
CA ILE A 142 14.04 4.26 11.36
C ILE A 142 15.37 4.53 10.62
N ALA A 143 15.35 5.43 9.63
CA ALA A 143 16.51 5.73 8.79
C ALA A 143 17.68 6.38 9.54
N ARG A 144 17.47 6.88 10.76
CA ARG A 144 18.56 7.34 11.64
C ARG A 144 19.32 6.19 12.30
N ASP A 145 18.66 5.06 12.51
CA ASP A 145 19.28 3.90 13.15
C ASP A 145 19.98 3.00 12.13
N PHE A 146 19.30 2.72 11.02
CA PHE A 146 19.85 1.96 9.90
C PHE A 146 19.07 2.21 8.60
N VAL A 147 19.69 1.85 7.49
CA VAL A 147 19.05 1.90 6.17
C VAL A 147 18.31 0.57 5.93
N PRO A 148 16.99 0.53 5.84
CA PRO A 148 16.25 -0.70 5.56
C PRO A 148 16.61 -1.29 4.20
N THR A 149 16.79 -2.60 4.13
CA THR A 149 17.04 -3.35 2.88
C THR A 149 15.81 -4.10 2.39
N ALA A 150 14.92 -4.49 3.29
CA ALA A 150 13.66 -5.14 2.99
C ALA A 150 12.54 -4.68 3.94
N LEU A 151 11.47 -4.15 3.37
CA LEU A 151 10.26 -3.74 4.08
C LEU A 151 9.06 -4.57 3.58
N LEU A 152 8.26 -5.07 4.52
CA LEU A 152 6.95 -5.66 4.24
C LEU A 152 5.84 -4.68 4.64
N ASP A 153 4.98 -4.31 3.69
CA ASP A 153 3.68 -3.68 3.94
C ASP A 153 2.62 -4.79 3.89
N LEU A 154 2.14 -5.21 5.07
CA LEU A 154 1.41 -6.47 5.22
C LEU A 154 -0.07 -6.39 4.81
N CYS A 155 -0.73 -5.25 5.05
CA CYS A 155 -2.14 -5.00 4.74
C CYS A 155 -2.22 -3.80 3.77
N ALA A 156 -1.63 -3.97 2.59
CA ALA A 156 -1.15 -2.87 1.76
C ALA A 156 -2.21 -2.20 0.87
N ALA A 157 -3.30 -2.92 0.51
CA ALA A 157 -4.26 -2.39 -0.44
C ALA A 157 -5.06 -1.19 0.12
N PRO A 158 -5.32 -0.20 -0.74
CA PRO A 158 -5.11 -0.14 -2.19
C PRO A 158 -3.72 0.32 -2.65
N GLY A 159 -2.76 0.65 -1.76
CA GLY A 159 -1.39 0.98 -2.12
C GLY A 159 -0.93 2.41 -1.79
N GLY A 160 -1.75 3.21 -1.09
CA GLY A 160 -1.38 4.56 -0.69
C GLY A 160 -0.15 4.60 0.21
N LYS A 161 -0.13 3.79 1.28
CA LYS A 161 1.02 3.65 2.17
C LYS A 161 2.19 2.95 1.46
N SER A 162 1.93 1.88 0.68
CA SER A 162 2.97 1.16 -0.07
C SER A 162 3.73 2.05 -1.05
N THR A 163 3.03 2.89 -1.81
CA THR A 163 3.66 3.84 -2.76
C THR A 163 4.47 4.92 -2.02
N LEU A 164 4.06 5.32 -0.80
CA LEU A 164 4.85 6.21 0.05
C LEU A 164 6.09 5.49 0.58
N TRP A 165 5.96 4.28 1.15
CA TRP A 165 7.10 3.46 1.55
C TRP A 165 8.12 3.34 0.42
N ARG A 166 7.65 3.03 -0.81
CA ARG A 166 8.57 2.90 -1.95
C ARG A 166 9.29 4.21 -2.28
N SER A 167 8.64 5.36 -2.11
CA SER A 167 9.28 6.67 -2.33
C SER A 167 10.35 7.00 -1.28
N LEU A 168 10.13 6.57 -0.05
CA LEU A 168 11.02 6.82 1.09
C LEU A 168 12.23 5.87 1.12
N LEU A 169 12.02 4.61 0.77
CA LEU A 169 13.07 3.60 0.75
C LEU A 169 14.15 3.96 -0.31
N PRO A 170 15.44 3.74 -0.01
CA PRO A 170 16.51 3.98 -0.96
C PRO A 170 16.41 3.05 -2.18
N ASP A 171 17.11 3.42 -3.25
CA ASP A 171 17.31 2.52 -4.39
C ASP A 171 18.06 1.29 -3.92
N GLY A 172 17.61 0.12 -4.33
CA GLY A 172 18.17 -1.15 -3.90
C GLY A 172 17.62 -1.68 -2.58
N ALA A 173 16.63 -1.03 -1.94
CA ALA A 173 15.81 -1.64 -0.90
C ALA A 173 14.54 -2.26 -1.50
N LEU A 174 14.18 -3.46 -1.06
CA LEU A 174 13.00 -4.19 -1.54
C LEU A 174 11.75 -3.79 -0.75
N LEU A 175 10.70 -3.40 -1.45
CA LEU A 175 9.34 -3.35 -0.90
C LEU A 175 8.59 -4.63 -1.27
N VAL A 176 8.10 -5.34 -0.26
CA VAL A 176 7.09 -6.40 -0.42
C VAL A 176 5.76 -5.83 0.06
N ALA A 177 4.75 -5.79 -0.81
CA ALA A 177 3.42 -5.28 -0.48
C ALA A 177 2.41 -6.43 -0.60
N ASN A 178 1.72 -6.74 0.50
CA ASN A 178 0.82 -7.89 0.60
C ASN A 178 -0.63 -7.48 0.81
N GLU A 179 -1.53 -8.25 0.22
CA GLU A 179 -2.97 -8.15 0.47
C GLU A 179 -3.62 -9.53 0.29
N PRO A 180 -4.28 -10.09 1.31
CA PRO A 180 -4.88 -11.43 1.22
C PRO A 180 -6.10 -11.51 0.29
N MET A 181 -6.83 -10.41 0.11
CA MET A 181 -8.01 -10.38 -0.75
C MET A 181 -7.62 -10.14 -2.22
N ARG A 182 -7.81 -11.14 -3.08
CA ARG A 182 -7.36 -11.15 -4.47
C ARG A 182 -7.71 -9.89 -5.27
N GLN A 183 -8.96 -9.45 -5.21
CA GLN A 183 -9.40 -8.25 -5.95
C GLN A 183 -8.69 -6.98 -5.46
N ARG A 184 -8.48 -6.84 -4.15
CA ARG A 184 -7.74 -5.71 -3.57
C ARG A 184 -6.25 -5.78 -3.89
N ALA A 185 -5.67 -7.00 -3.91
CA ALA A 185 -4.29 -7.22 -4.30
C ALA A 185 -4.02 -6.85 -5.77
N GLU A 186 -4.99 -7.06 -6.68
CA GLU A 186 -4.91 -6.62 -8.07
C GLU A 186 -4.89 -5.09 -8.19
N VAL A 187 -5.70 -4.38 -7.39
CA VAL A 187 -5.66 -2.90 -7.32
C VAL A 187 -4.33 -2.40 -6.75
N LEU A 188 -3.80 -3.08 -5.72
CA LEU A 188 -2.47 -2.79 -5.17
C LEU A 188 -1.38 -2.94 -6.23
N ALA A 189 -1.41 -4.03 -6.99
CA ALA A 189 -0.46 -4.29 -8.09
C ALA A 189 -0.56 -3.21 -9.17
N GLU A 190 -1.78 -2.79 -9.55
CA GLU A 190 -2.02 -1.69 -10.48
C GLU A 190 -1.37 -0.39 -10.00
N ASN A 191 -1.62 0.01 -8.74
CA ASN A 191 -1.12 1.26 -8.20
C ASN A 191 0.41 1.27 -8.05
N LEU A 192 1.02 0.15 -7.64
CA LEU A 192 2.48 0.02 -7.59
C LEU A 192 3.12 -0.04 -8.99
N THR A 193 2.43 -0.62 -9.98
CA THR A 193 2.85 -0.56 -11.39
C THR A 193 2.81 0.87 -11.91
N LYS A 194 1.74 1.63 -11.66
CA LYS A 194 1.67 3.06 -12.00
C LYS A 194 2.76 3.88 -11.30
N TRP A 195 3.11 3.52 -10.07
CA TRP A 195 4.20 4.18 -9.34
C TRP A 195 5.57 3.97 -10.01
N GLY A 196 5.77 2.81 -10.62
CA GLY A 196 6.83 2.53 -11.59
C GLY A 196 8.19 2.12 -11.02
N HIS A 197 8.36 1.91 -9.71
CA HIS A 197 9.66 1.53 -9.15
C HIS A 197 9.94 0.03 -9.34
N PRO A 198 11.18 -0.37 -9.78
CA PRO A 198 11.49 -1.77 -10.06
C PRO A 198 11.67 -2.66 -8.82
N ASP A 199 12.04 -2.09 -7.67
CA ASP A 199 12.35 -2.87 -6.46
C ASP A 199 11.08 -3.13 -5.63
N VAL A 200 10.09 -3.80 -6.24
CA VAL A 200 8.78 -4.09 -5.65
C VAL A 200 8.36 -5.52 -5.94
N VAL A 201 7.81 -6.20 -4.92
CA VAL A 201 7.09 -7.47 -5.07
C VAL A 201 5.69 -7.29 -4.49
N VAL A 202 4.65 -7.71 -5.20
CA VAL A 202 3.27 -7.73 -4.70
C VAL A 202 2.86 -9.17 -4.46
N THR A 203 2.38 -9.46 -3.25
CA THR A 203 1.93 -10.79 -2.84
C THR A 203 0.45 -10.80 -2.48
N ASN A 204 -0.16 -11.98 -2.64
CA ASN A 204 -1.54 -12.23 -2.26
C ASN A 204 -1.56 -13.47 -1.37
N ALA A 205 -1.38 -13.25 -0.07
CA ALA A 205 -1.23 -14.32 0.93
C ALA A 205 -1.77 -13.88 2.30
N PHE A 206 -2.21 -14.84 3.10
CA PHE A 206 -2.50 -14.61 4.50
C PHE A 206 -1.21 -14.51 5.32
N PRO A 207 -1.18 -13.77 6.45
CA PRO A 207 0.03 -13.60 7.28
C PRO A 207 0.71 -14.91 7.67
N ALA A 208 -0.05 -15.94 8.01
CA ALA A 208 0.47 -17.26 8.38
C ALA A 208 1.30 -17.95 7.28
N GLU A 209 1.04 -17.64 6.00
CA GLU A 209 1.76 -18.21 4.86
C GLU A 209 3.22 -17.71 4.79
N PHE A 210 3.52 -16.57 5.43
CA PHE A 210 4.88 -16.02 5.52
C PHE A 210 5.78 -16.75 6.51
N SER A 211 5.27 -17.70 7.30
CA SER A 211 5.96 -18.36 8.42
C SER A 211 7.34 -18.97 8.09
N ALA A 212 7.61 -19.31 6.81
CA ALA A 212 8.92 -19.79 6.37
C ALA A 212 9.95 -18.68 6.13
N LEU A 213 9.56 -17.41 6.21
CA LEU A 213 10.37 -16.23 5.92
C LEU A 213 10.88 -15.54 7.21
N CYS A 214 11.23 -16.33 8.23
CA CYS A 214 11.72 -15.83 9.52
C CYS A 214 12.89 -14.85 9.32
N GLY A 215 12.81 -13.69 10.00
CA GLY A 215 13.86 -12.67 10.01
C GLY A 215 14.14 -12.01 8.67
N MET A 216 13.24 -12.15 7.69
CA MET A 216 13.46 -11.62 6.33
C MET A 216 13.37 -10.10 6.26
N PHE A 217 12.55 -9.47 7.10
CA PHE A 217 12.24 -8.05 6.99
C PHE A 217 12.88 -7.22 8.09
N ASP A 218 13.49 -6.11 7.69
CA ASP A 218 14.02 -5.09 8.60
C ASP A 218 12.89 -4.28 9.23
N VAL A 219 11.84 -4.05 8.43
CA VAL A 219 10.65 -3.29 8.80
C VAL A 219 9.42 -4.06 8.35
N ILE A 220 8.43 -4.16 9.24
CA ILE A 220 7.08 -4.58 8.90
C ILE A 220 6.16 -3.40 9.19
N ALA A 221 5.44 -2.92 8.17
CA ALA A 221 4.35 -1.98 8.30
C ALA A 221 3.03 -2.73 8.21
N THR A 222 2.10 -2.42 9.09
CA THR A 222 0.79 -3.04 9.07
C THR A 222 -0.30 -2.04 9.43
N ASP A 223 -1.08 -1.68 8.40
CA ASP A 223 -2.33 -0.95 8.54
C ASP A 223 -3.44 -2.00 8.71
N VAL A 224 -3.56 -2.48 9.95
CA VAL A 224 -4.39 -3.67 10.23
C VAL A 224 -5.88 -3.41 9.97
N PRO A 225 -6.64 -4.43 9.55
CA PRO A 225 -8.10 -4.34 9.51
C PRO A 225 -8.65 -3.93 10.88
N CYS A 226 -9.43 -2.87 10.94
CA CYS A 226 -9.94 -2.29 12.19
C CYS A 226 -11.44 -1.97 12.09
N SER A 227 -12.05 -1.52 13.18
CA SER A 227 -13.46 -1.15 13.26
C SER A 227 -13.85 0.07 12.42
N GLY A 228 -12.86 0.84 11.93
CA GLY A 228 -13.06 1.86 10.91
C GLY A 228 -13.72 3.15 11.38
N GLU A 229 -13.65 3.51 12.67
CA GLU A 229 -14.27 4.72 13.23
C GLU A 229 -13.81 6.02 12.53
N GLY A 230 -12.57 6.06 12.03
CA GLY A 230 -12.02 7.17 11.25
C GLY A 230 -12.56 7.26 9.82
N MET A 231 -13.40 6.31 9.39
CA MET A 231 -14.05 6.33 8.08
C MET A 231 -15.47 6.90 8.12
N PHE A 232 -16.02 7.16 9.30
CA PHE A 232 -17.43 7.55 9.49
C PHE A 232 -17.84 8.79 8.67
N ARG A 233 -16.93 9.75 8.49
CA ARG A 233 -17.18 10.94 7.66
C ARG A 233 -17.29 10.63 6.15
N LYS A 234 -16.77 9.50 5.69
CA LYS A 234 -16.65 9.15 4.27
C LYS A 234 -17.53 7.97 3.85
N ASP A 235 -17.90 7.12 4.80
CA ASP A 235 -18.52 5.83 4.51
C ASP A 235 -19.64 5.53 5.53
N GLU A 236 -20.87 5.74 5.10
CA GLU A 236 -22.05 5.40 5.89
C GLU A 236 -22.14 3.89 6.21
N GLY A 237 -21.56 3.05 5.34
CA GLY A 237 -21.45 1.61 5.57
C GLY A 237 -20.58 1.28 6.79
N ALA A 238 -19.51 2.04 7.00
CA ALA A 238 -18.64 1.88 8.18
C ALA A 238 -19.42 2.18 9.48
N VAL A 239 -20.30 3.19 9.48
CA VAL A 239 -21.17 3.49 10.63
C VAL A 239 -22.18 2.37 10.87
N ALA A 240 -22.79 1.85 9.80
CA ALA A 240 -23.80 0.79 9.90
C ALA A 240 -23.23 -0.56 10.38
N GLU A 241 -21.99 -0.87 10.02
CA GLU A 241 -21.30 -2.11 10.43
C GLU A 241 -20.66 -2.01 11.82
N TRP A 242 -20.46 -0.80 12.33
CA TRP A 242 -19.76 -0.59 13.59
C TRP A 242 -20.62 -1.05 14.79
N SER A 243 -19.99 -1.73 15.73
CA SER A 243 -20.56 -2.08 17.02
C SER A 243 -19.43 -2.40 18.02
N PRO A 244 -19.67 -2.32 19.35
CA PRO A 244 -18.69 -2.77 20.34
C PRO A 244 -18.23 -4.21 20.15
N ALA A 245 -19.11 -5.11 19.69
CA ALA A 245 -18.76 -6.49 19.38
C ALA A 245 -17.83 -6.60 18.17
N ASN A 246 -18.03 -5.75 17.15
CA ASN A 246 -17.14 -5.70 15.99
C ASN A 246 -15.75 -5.17 16.35
N VAL A 247 -15.67 -4.18 17.26
CA VAL A 247 -14.37 -3.68 17.80
C VAL A 247 -13.57 -4.83 18.42
N ILE A 248 -14.19 -5.67 19.28
CA ILE A 248 -13.56 -6.84 19.87
C ILE A 248 -13.09 -7.83 18.79
N THR A 249 -13.94 -8.13 17.83
CA THR A 249 -13.61 -9.04 16.71
C THR A 249 -12.42 -8.51 15.88
N CYS A 250 -12.35 -7.20 15.66
CA CYS A 250 -11.23 -6.57 14.97
C CYS A 250 -9.94 -6.68 15.77
N ALA A 251 -9.99 -6.40 17.08
CA ALA A 251 -8.82 -6.53 17.96
C ALA A 251 -8.28 -7.98 17.99
N ASP A 252 -9.16 -8.98 18.07
CA ASP A 252 -8.74 -10.40 18.04
C ASP A 252 -8.10 -10.76 16.69
N ARG A 253 -8.63 -10.27 15.59
CA ARG A 253 -8.06 -10.45 14.24
C ARG A 253 -6.69 -9.79 14.12
N GLN A 254 -6.54 -8.56 14.58
CA GLN A 254 -5.27 -7.83 14.61
C GLN A 254 -4.21 -8.61 15.38
N TRP A 255 -4.56 -9.14 16.54
CA TRP A 255 -3.67 -9.97 17.34
C TRP A 255 -3.20 -11.21 16.59
N SER A 256 -4.12 -11.93 15.94
CA SER A 256 -3.77 -13.10 15.14
C SER A 256 -2.80 -12.74 14.00
N ILE A 257 -3.07 -11.67 13.27
CA ILE A 257 -2.20 -11.16 12.18
C ILE A 257 -0.79 -10.86 12.71
N LEU A 258 -0.70 -10.19 13.85
CA LEU A 258 0.57 -9.82 14.48
C LEU A 258 1.36 -11.05 14.94
N CYS A 259 0.72 -12.02 15.58
CA CYS A 259 1.36 -13.27 15.99
C CYS A 259 1.92 -14.05 14.79
N ASP A 260 1.16 -14.13 13.71
CA ASP A 260 1.56 -14.88 12.51
C ASP A 260 2.77 -14.24 11.81
N ILE A 261 2.81 -12.90 11.74
CA ILE A 261 3.87 -12.21 11.00
C ILE A 261 5.11 -11.88 11.85
N TRP A 262 4.98 -11.86 13.19
CA TRP A 262 6.07 -11.47 14.09
C TRP A 262 7.40 -12.19 13.90
N PRO A 263 7.43 -13.51 13.61
CA PRO A 263 8.67 -14.22 13.32
C PRO A 263 9.41 -13.70 12.08
N CYS A 264 8.69 -13.07 11.14
CA CYS A 264 9.28 -12.56 9.90
C CYS A 264 10.04 -11.24 10.08
N LEU A 265 9.78 -10.52 11.19
CA LEU A 265 10.54 -9.35 11.58
C LEU A 265 11.84 -9.80 12.24
N ARG A 266 12.99 -9.25 11.78
CA ARG A 266 14.29 -9.55 12.38
C ARG A 266 14.41 -8.98 13.80
N THR A 267 15.32 -9.52 14.60
CA THR A 267 15.72 -8.93 15.89
C THR A 267 16.20 -7.50 15.67
N SER A 268 15.81 -6.58 16.53
CA SER A 268 16.03 -5.13 16.42
C SER A 268 15.39 -4.47 15.17
N GLY A 269 14.52 -5.18 14.44
CA GLY A 269 13.72 -4.61 13.37
C GLY A 269 12.55 -3.79 13.92
N TYR A 270 11.89 -3.05 13.03
CA TYR A 270 10.81 -2.13 13.40
C TYR A 270 9.44 -2.63 12.91
N LEU A 271 8.45 -2.53 13.78
CA LEU A 271 7.04 -2.63 13.44
C LEU A 271 6.43 -1.23 13.39
N VAL A 272 5.81 -0.87 12.28
CA VAL A 272 4.95 0.32 12.15
C VAL A 272 3.52 -0.17 12.20
N TYR A 273 2.85 0.05 13.32
CA TYR A 273 1.48 -0.35 13.55
C TYR A 273 0.55 0.83 13.35
N SER A 274 -0.49 0.69 12.53
CA SER A 274 -1.50 1.72 12.31
C SER A 274 -2.90 1.16 12.18
N THR A 275 -3.88 1.97 12.54
CA THR A 275 -5.32 1.74 12.35
C THR A 275 -5.99 3.03 11.90
N CYS A 276 -7.20 2.93 11.35
CA CYS A 276 -8.09 4.07 11.12
C CYS A 276 -9.23 4.10 12.14
N THR A 277 -8.95 3.85 13.42
CA THR A 277 -9.96 3.87 14.49
C THR A 277 -9.46 4.66 15.69
N TYR A 278 -10.35 5.03 16.63
CA TYR A 278 -10.03 5.86 17.79
C TYR A 278 -9.95 5.08 19.10
N ASN A 279 -10.60 3.90 19.18
CA ASN A 279 -10.75 3.18 20.42
C ASN A 279 -9.44 2.60 20.96
N ARG A 280 -9.32 2.52 22.29
CA ARG A 280 -8.13 2.04 22.98
C ARG A 280 -7.85 0.55 22.77
N LEU A 281 -8.89 -0.27 22.61
CA LEU A 281 -8.73 -1.72 22.49
C LEU A 281 -7.91 -2.12 21.26
N GLU A 282 -8.16 -1.44 20.13
CA GLU A 282 -7.44 -1.66 18.89
C GLU A 282 -6.12 -0.87 18.81
N ASN A 283 -5.92 0.14 19.66
CA ASN A 283 -4.79 1.05 19.64
C ASN A 283 -3.85 0.80 20.84
N GLU A 284 -4.00 1.57 21.92
CA GLU A 284 -3.06 1.53 23.07
C GLU A 284 -2.98 0.16 23.72
N GLU A 285 -4.11 -0.53 23.92
CA GLU A 285 -4.13 -1.85 24.55
C GLU A 285 -3.47 -2.89 23.66
N MET A 286 -3.65 -2.78 22.33
CA MET A 286 -2.94 -3.64 21.37
C MET A 286 -1.44 -3.39 21.41
N VAL A 287 -0.98 -2.12 21.43
CA VAL A 287 0.44 -1.77 21.58
C VAL A 287 1.00 -2.34 22.88
N ALA A 288 0.28 -2.19 24.00
CA ALA A 288 0.67 -2.77 25.30
C ALA A 288 0.83 -4.29 25.22
N ARG A 289 -0.10 -4.95 24.54
CA ARG A 289 -0.07 -6.41 24.35
C ARG A 289 1.12 -6.85 23.48
N ILE A 290 1.40 -6.13 22.39
CA ILE A 290 2.58 -6.38 21.53
C ILE A 290 3.87 -6.25 22.35
N CYS A 291 4.02 -5.17 23.12
CA CYS A 291 5.20 -4.97 23.94
C CYS A 291 5.40 -6.10 24.96
N LYS A 292 4.33 -6.50 25.65
CA LYS A 292 4.37 -7.50 26.70
C LYS A 292 4.52 -8.93 26.19
N GLU A 293 3.74 -9.34 25.19
CA GLU A 293 3.63 -10.73 24.78
C GLU A 293 4.54 -11.09 23.60
N LEU A 294 4.85 -10.13 22.71
CA LEU A 294 5.73 -10.36 21.55
C LEU A 294 7.15 -9.82 21.76
N GLY A 295 7.39 -9.01 22.78
CA GLY A 295 8.71 -8.44 23.08
C GLY A 295 9.06 -7.30 22.12
N ALA A 296 8.47 -6.13 22.36
CA ALA A 296 8.74 -4.89 21.66
C ALA A 296 8.84 -3.72 22.65
N GLU A 297 9.42 -2.63 22.18
CA GLU A 297 9.44 -1.34 22.87
C GLU A 297 8.91 -0.24 21.96
N VAL A 298 8.17 0.71 22.51
CA VAL A 298 7.68 1.88 21.76
C VAL A 298 8.83 2.83 21.47
N VAL A 299 8.90 3.32 20.24
CA VAL A 299 9.93 4.26 19.79
C VAL A 299 9.27 5.60 19.43
N PRO A 300 9.51 6.67 20.21
CA PRO A 300 8.91 7.95 19.95
C PRO A 300 9.42 8.60 18.67
N LEU A 301 8.53 9.33 18.00
CA LEU A 301 8.80 10.12 16.80
C LEU A 301 9.04 11.58 17.16
N ASP A 302 9.73 12.30 16.27
CA ASP A 302 9.93 13.75 16.41
C ASP A 302 8.71 14.48 15.80
N VAL A 303 7.71 14.76 16.64
CA VAL A 303 6.47 15.43 16.25
C VAL A 303 6.55 16.90 16.59
N GLN A 304 6.22 17.78 15.63
CA GLN A 304 6.15 19.21 15.86
C GLN A 304 4.82 19.58 16.53
N SER A 305 4.84 20.51 17.46
CA SER A 305 3.65 20.89 18.24
C SER A 305 2.54 21.53 17.41
N ASP A 306 2.88 22.18 16.31
CA ASP A 306 1.94 22.82 15.37
C ASP A 306 1.20 21.84 14.45
N TRP A 307 1.60 20.56 14.45
CA TRP A 307 0.88 19.51 13.69
C TRP A 307 -0.42 19.07 14.35
N ASN A 308 -0.62 19.42 15.63
CA ASN A 308 -1.78 19.02 16.42
C ASN A 308 -2.04 17.50 16.42
N VAL A 309 -0.96 16.73 16.38
CA VAL A 309 -1.03 15.27 16.54
C VAL A 309 -1.17 14.98 18.03
N HIS A 310 -2.19 14.23 18.39
CA HIS A 310 -2.56 13.99 19.78
C HIS A 310 -1.96 12.69 20.29
N THR A 311 -1.65 12.64 21.60
CA THR A 311 -1.28 11.42 22.31
C THR A 311 -2.19 11.26 23.52
N LEU A 312 -2.69 10.05 23.75
CA LEU A 312 -3.46 9.70 24.92
C LEU A 312 -2.54 9.14 26.02
N ASP A 313 -3.00 9.19 27.27
CA ASP A 313 -2.27 8.56 28.36
C ASP A 313 -2.06 7.07 28.09
N ALA A 314 -0.84 6.61 28.36
CA ALA A 314 -0.49 5.21 28.22
C ALA A 314 -1.36 4.33 29.16
N PRO A 315 -1.74 3.10 28.73
CA PRO A 315 -2.42 2.17 29.60
C PRO A 315 -1.58 1.82 30.85
N GLU A 316 -2.22 1.70 32.00
CA GLU A 316 -1.56 1.39 33.29
C GLU A 316 -0.71 0.10 33.27
N ASN A 317 -1.02 -0.82 32.35
CA ASN A 317 -0.33 -2.10 32.18
C ASN A 317 0.94 -2.01 31.32
N LEU A 318 1.23 -0.84 30.71
CA LEU A 318 2.53 -0.58 30.08
C LEU A 318 3.52 -0.13 31.18
N SER A 319 4.62 -0.86 31.32
CA SER A 319 5.68 -0.44 32.24
C SER A 319 6.25 0.92 31.80
N GLU A 320 6.56 1.81 32.76
CA GLU A 320 7.18 3.11 32.51
C GLU A 320 8.45 3.01 31.65
N ALA A 321 9.17 1.89 31.73
CA ALA A 321 10.35 1.61 30.93
C ALA A 321 10.04 1.35 29.43
N SER A 322 8.83 0.87 29.12
CA SER A 322 8.40 0.57 27.73
C SER A 322 7.78 1.76 27.01
N VAL A 323 7.46 2.83 27.74
CA VAL A 323 6.75 4.02 27.23
C VAL A 323 7.46 5.29 27.69
N GLN A 324 8.70 5.48 27.22
CA GLN A 324 9.30 6.80 27.31
C GLN A 324 8.64 7.70 26.26
N ASN A 325 7.94 8.75 26.71
CA ASN A 325 7.32 9.80 25.89
C ASN A 325 6.22 9.36 24.92
N ASN A 326 5.26 8.56 25.38
CA ASN A 326 3.94 8.38 24.75
C ASN A 326 3.95 8.36 23.21
N GLY A 327 4.73 7.43 22.58
CA GLY A 327 4.90 7.28 21.12
C GLY A 327 3.70 6.69 20.38
N MET A 328 2.48 6.89 20.92
CA MET A 328 1.21 6.43 20.36
C MET A 328 0.43 7.66 19.85
N TYR A 329 0.40 7.83 18.53
CA TYR A 329 -0.06 9.07 17.89
C TYR A 329 -1.45 8.91 17.30
N HIS A 330 -2.34 9.86 17.65
CA HIS A 330 -3.70 9.95 17.11
C HIS A 330 -3.87 11.18 16.24
N PHE A 331 -4.58 10.99 15.15
CA PHE A 331 -5.13 12.05 14.31
C PHE A 331 -6.64 12.08 14.50
N PHE A 332 -7.14 13.21 15.01
CA PHE A 332 -8.56 13.46 15.18
C PHE A 332 -8.99 14.58 14.23
N PRO A 333 -10.02 14.39 13.39
CA PRO A 333 -10.42 15.37 12.37
C PRO A 333 -10.78 16.75 12.89
N HIS A 334 -11.15 16.90 14.16
CA HIS A 334 -11.45 18.19 14.80
C HIS A 334 -10.21 18.93 15.29
N LEU A 335 -9.05 18.25 15.37
CA LEU A 335 -7.77 18.83 15.79
C LEU A 335 -6.81 18.98 14.62
N THR A 336 -6.79 18.00 13.71
CA THR A 336 -5.83 17.90 12.62
C THR A 336 -6.57 17.88 11.29
N ARG A 337 -6.07 18.59 10.28
CA ARG A 337 -6.65 18.59 8.93
C ARG A 337 -6.42 17.25 8.27
N GLY A 338 -7.31 16.29 8.47
CA GLY A 338 -7.23 14.92 7.97
C GLY A 338 -8.40 14.07 8.45
N GLU A 339 -8.24 12.76 8.34
CA GLU A 339 -9.15 11.76 8.87
C GLU A 339 -8.55 11.11 10.12
N GLY A 340 -9.27 10.10 10.65
CA GLY A 340 -8.78 9.33 11.78
C GLY A 340 -7.61 8.43 11.41
N LEU A 341 -6.55 8.50 12.20
CA LEU A 341 -5.41 7.58 12.14
C LEU A 341 -4.85 7.39 13.55
N PHE A 342 -4.47 6.17 13.85
CA PHE A 342 -3.53 5.85 14.92
C PHE A 342 -2.24 5.31 14.34
N LEU A 343 -1.09 5.70 14.89
CA LEU A 343 0.21 5.17 14.51
C LEU A 343 1.12 5.02 15.72
N CYS A 344 1.79 3.86 15.80
CA CYS A 344 2.85 3.59 16.76
C CYS A 344 4.05 2.94 16.06
N LEU A 345 5.24 3.46 16.30
CA LEU A 345 6.50 2.82 15.91
C LEU A 345 7.02 1.99 17.07
N MET A 346 7.31 0.72 16.83
CA MET A 346 7.86 -0.19 17.83
C MET A 346 9.12 -0.87 17.31
N ARG A 347 10.06 -1.14 18.21
CA ARG A 347 11.27 -1.92 17.93
C ARG A 347 11.16 -3.30 18.59
N LYS A 348 11.44 -4.35 17.82
CA LYS A 348 11.47 -5.72 18.32
C LYS A 348 12.67 -5.94 19.24
N THR A 349 12.43 -6.32 20.49
CA THR A 349 13.44 -6.67 21.49
C THR A 349 13.65 -8.16 21.62
N ALA A 350 12.62 -8.97 21.30
CA ALA A 350 12.70 -10.41 21.31
C ALA A 350 13.62 -10.94 20.20
N GLU A 351 14.32 -12.05 20.50
CA GLU A 351 15.11 -12.76 19.49
C GLU A 351 14.19 -13.36 18.41
N THR A 352 14.65 -13.27 17.16
CA THR A 352 13.98 -13.95 16.06
C THR A 352 14.53 -15.37 16.00
N PRO A 353 13.65 -16.41 16.01
CA PRO A 353 14.09 -17.78 15.86
C PRO A 353 14.89 -17.94 14.56
N GLU A 354 16.03 -18.64 14.64
CA GLU A 354 16.72 -19.01 13.41
C GLU A 354 15.79 -19.81 12.48
N PRO A 355 15.80 -19.54 11.18
CA PRO A 355 15.03 -20.31 10.22
C PRO A 355 15.38 -21.79 10.41
N ARG A 356 14.42 -22.62 10.78
CA ARG A 356 14.64 -24.07 10.79
C ARG A 356 15.08 -24.47 9.39
N ALA A 357 16.35 -24.82 9.23
CA ALA A 357 16.89 -25.33 7.98
C ALA A 357 16.07 -26.58 7.61
N LYS A 358 14.98 -26.41 6.86
CA LYS A 358 14.44 -27.52 6.09
C LYS A 358 15.59 -27.94 5.20
N LYS A 359 16.09 -29.18 5.41
CA LYS A 359 17.04 -29.79 4.46
C LYS A 359 16.47 -29.52 3.08
N GLU A 360 17.05 -28.55 2.37
CA GLU A 360 16.72 -28.32 0.98
C GLU A 360 16.85 -29.69 0.33
N LYS A 361 15.73 -30.27 -0.11
CA LYS A 361 15.81 -31.30 -1.10
C LYS A 361 16.55 -30.63 -2.24
N LYS A 362 17.85 -30.97 -2.41
CA LYS A 362 18.66 -30.51 -3.52
C LYS A 362 17.80 -30.67 -4.76
N ALA A 363 17.23 -29.59 -5.23
CA ALA A 363 16.64 -29.56 -6.55
C ALA A 363 17.75 -30.11 -7.46
N LYS A 364 17.49 -31.19 -8.16
CA LYS A 364 18.46 -31.84 -9.06
C LYS A 364 19.02 -30.73 -9.91
N GLY A 365 20.32 -30.45 -9.76
CA GLY A 365 21.03 -29.30 -10.28
C GLY A 365 20.87 -29.12 -11.79
N GLY A 366 19.86 -28.34 -12.18
CA GLY A 366 19.88 -27.61 -13.43
C GLY A 366 20.61 -26.29 -13.17
N LYS A 367 21.58 -25.94 -13.98
CA LYS A 367 22.11 -24.57 -14.01
C LYS A 367 20.93 -23.62 -14.10
N PRO A 368 20.91 -22.46 -13.40
CA PRO A 368 19.85 -21.49 -13.54
C PRO A 368 19.68 -21.17 -15.02
N GLN A 369 18.59 -21.65 -15.60
CA GLN A 369 18.37 -21.55 -17.04
C GLN A 369 17.92 -20.11 -17.28
N VAL A 370 18.75 -19.37 -18.01
CA VAL A 370 18.39 -18.01 -18.44
C VAL A 370 17.15 -18.14 -19.32
N PRO A 371 16.03 -17.45 -19.00
CA PRO A 371 14.81 -17.58 -19.78
C PRO A 371 15.04 -17.27 -21.25
N ALA A 372 14.34 -17.99 -22.14
CA ALA A 372 14.37 -17.69 -23.56
C ALA A 372 13.96 -16.22 -23.78
N GLY A 373 14.68 -15.50 -24.65
CA GLY A 373 14.39 -14.08 -24.92
C GLY A 373 14.94 -13.07 -23.91
N ALA A 374 15.52 -13.51 -22.78
CA ALA A 374 16.06 -12.61 -21.77
C ALA A 374 17.03 -11.56 -22.35
N SER A 375 17.93 -11.96 -23.25
CA SER A 375 18.87 -11.03 -23.91
C SER A 375 18.19 -10.00 -24.82
N THR A 376 17.02 -10.32 -25.34
CA THR A 376 16.23 -9.41 -26.18
C THR A 376 15.55 -8.35 -25.31
N VAL A 377 14.85 -8.78 -24.26
CA VAL A 377 14.07 -7.89 -23.39
C VAL A 377 14.97 -7.08 -22.44
N ALA A 378 16.19 -7.56 -22.14
CA ALA A 378 17.17 -6.81 -21.36
C ALA A 378 17.52 -5.45 -21.97
N LYS A 379 17.46 -5.31 -23.28
CA LYS A 379 17.72 -4.04 -23.99
C LYS A 379 16.62 -2.98 -23.75
N TRP A 380 15.47 -3.40 -23.22
CA TRP A 380 14.33 -2.53 -22.97
C TRP A 380 14.41 -1.78 -21.63
N ILE A 381 15.38 -2.14 -20.79
CA ILE A 381 15.63 -1.47 -19.51
C ILE A 381 17.03 -0.85 -19.50
N SER A 382 17.16 0.24 -18.76
CA SER A 382 18.43 0.84 -18.42
C SER A 382 19.18 -0.02 -17.40
N ASP A 383 20.53 0.02 -17.45
CA ASP A 383 21.40 -0.71 -16.50
C ASP A 383 21.05 -2.22 -16.38
N ALA A 384 20.84 -2.87 -17.54
CA ALA A 384 20.34 -4.22 -17.60
C ALA A 384 21.16 -5.24 -16.79
N GLU A 385 22.47 -5.03 -16.63
CA GLU A 385 23.35 -5.83 -15.79
C GLU A 385 23.05 -5.74 -14.29
N ALA A 386 22.37 -4.71 -13.83
CA ALA A 386 21.93 -4.58 -12.44
C ALA A 386 20.71 -5.47 -12.15
N TYR A 387 20.11 -6.07 -13.17
CA TYR A 387 18.87 -6.84 -13.06
C TYR A 387 19.03 -8.29 -13.49
N LYS A 388 18.31 -9.18 -12.80
CA LYS A 388 18.11 -10.58 -13.21
C LYS A 388 16.73 -10.71 -13.86
N ILE A 389 16.70 -11.30 -15.04
CA ILE A 389 15.43 -11.59 -15.72
C ILE A 389 14.95 -12.97 -15.28
N LEU A 390 13.71 -13.02 -14.82
CA LEU A 390 13.04 -14.22 -14.32
C LEU A 390 11.79 -14.50 -15.16
N SER A 391 11.42 -15.76 -15.26
CA SER A 391 10.07 -16.16 -15.69
C SER A 391 9.16 -16.11 -14.46
N THR A 392 8.12 -15.27 -14.49
CA THR A 392 7.20 -15.02 -13.35
C THR A 392 5.79 -15.53 -13.59
N GLY A 393 5.54 -16.15 -14.73
CA GLY A 393 4.29 -16.78 -15.13
C GLY A 393 4.53 -17.70 -16.32
N ASP A 394 3.47 -18.26 -16.88
CA ASP A 394 3.58 -19.20 -18.01
C ASP A 394 4.18 -18.58 -19.27
N ALA A 395 4.07 -17.24 -19.41
CA ALA A 395 4.51 -16.53 -20.61
C ALA A 395 5.09 -15.12 -20.30
N GLU A 396 5.47 -14.83 -19.05
CA GLU A 396 5.95 -13.52 -18.64
C GLU A 396 7.43 -13.51 -18.28
N LEU A 397 8.12 -12.45 -18.71
CA LEU A 397 9.49 -12.14 -18.32
C LEU A 397 9.50 -10.87 -17.48
N SER A 398 10.06 -10.96 -16.26
CA SER A 398 10.18 -9.85 -15.35
C SER A 398 11.64 -9.58 -14.97
N ALA A 399 11.98 -8.33 -14.76
CA ALA A 399 13.29 -7.90 -14.24
C ALA A 399 13.18 -7.53 -12.77
N ILE A 400 13.99 -8.15 -11.95
CA ILE A 400 14.20 -7.80 -10.53
C ILE A 400 15.67 -7.47 -10.32
N ARG A 401 15.98 -6.52 -9.44
CA ARG A 401 17.38 -6.18 -9.13
C ARG A 401 18.16 -7.43 -8.70
N GLN A 402 19.40 -7.56 -9.17
CA GLN A 402 20.25 -8.74 -8.92
C GLN A 402 20.38 -9.06 -7.43
N SER A 403 20.51 -8.02 -6.57
CA SER A 403 20.60 -8.18 -5.12
C SER A 403 19.34 -8.76 -4.47
N HIS A 404 18.19 -8.67 -5.14
CA HIS A 404 16.90 -9.17 -4.63
C HIS A 404 16.47 -10.50 -5.26
N ALA A 405 17.23 -11.01 -6.20
CA ALA A 405 16.83 -12.19 -6.99
C ALA A 405 16.56 -13.42 -6.10
N ASP A 406 17.41 -13.68 -5.11
CA ASP A 406 17.25 -14.82 -4.20
C ASP A 406 16.07 -14.61 -3.24
N THR A 407 15.89 -13.39 -2.74
CA THR A 407 14.72 -13.04 -1.91
C THR A 407 13.42 -13.19 -2.70
N ALA A 408 13.39 -12.71 -3.94
CA ALA A 408 12.22 -12.87 -4.82
C ALA A 408 11.92 -14.36 -5.11
N GLN A 409 12.94 -15.18 -5.35
CA GLN A 409 12.75 -16.62 -5.54
C GLN A 409 12.22 -17.30 -4.28
N ARG A 410 12.68 -16.93 -3.09
CA ARG A 410 12.14 -17.43 -1.82
C ARG A 410 10.68 -17.01 -1.62
N LEU A 411 10.33 -15.76 -1.93
CA LEU A 411 8.95 -15.28 -1.90
C LEU A 411 8.07 -16.09 -2.86
N MET A 412 8.47 -16.23 -4.13
CA MET A 412 7.72 -17.00 -5.14
C MET A 412 7.54 -18.47 -4.77
N ALA A 413 8.47 -19.06 -4.02
CA ALA A 413 8.38 -20.44 -3.53
C ALA A 413 7.50 -20.59 -2.29
N THR A 414 7.20 -19.49 -1.57
CA THR A 414 6.51 -19.50 -0.28
C THR A 414 5.08 -18.96 -0.38
N VAL A 415 4.88 -17.85 -1.09
CA VAL A 415 3.60 -17.15 -1.20
C VAL A 415 3.23 -16.88 -2.65
N ASN A 416 1.94 -16.64 -2.91
CA ASN A 416 1.49 -16.25 -4.25
C ASN A 416 1.95 -14.82 -4.58
N CYS A 417 2.79 -14.65 -5.60
CA CYS A 417 3.28 -13.36 -6.08
C CYS A 417 2.49 -12.92 -7.32
N LEU A 418 1.89 -11.74 -7.28
CA LEU A 418 1.16 -11.13 -8.41
C LEU A 418 2.08 -10.28 -9.29
N LYS A 419 3.15 -9.73 -8.70
CA LYS A 419 4.13 -8.90 -9.37
C LYS A 419 5.50 -9.14 -8.73
N VAL A 420 6.52 -9.28 -9.57
CA VAL A 420 7.92 -9.41 -9.14
C VAL A 420 8.79 -8.49 -9.99
N GLY A 421 9.22 -7.38 -9.41
CA GLY A 421 9.96 -6.36 -10.15
C GLY A 421 9.10 -5.72 -11.26
N VAL A 422 9.66 -5.55 -12.44
CA VAL A 422 8.99 -4.99 -13.62
C VAL A 422 8.73 -6.09 -14.62
N THR A 423 7.48 -6.31 -14.99
CA THR A 423 7.13 -7.19 -16.12
C THR A 423 7.54 -6.52 -17.42
N LEU A 424 8.51 -7.12 -18.11
CA LEU A 424 9.10 -6.57 -19.33
C LEU A 424 8.31 -6.97 -20.58
N ALA A 425 7.88 -8.23 -20.63
CA ALA A 425 7.30 -8.79 -21.82
C ALA A 425 6.34 -9.94 -21.54
N GLU A 426 5.39 -10.12 -22.47
CA GLU A 426 4.59 -11.33 -22.64
C GLU A 426 5.07 -12.09 -23.86
N GLU A 427 5.26 -13.41 -23.74
CA GLU A 427 5.58 -14.26 -24.87
C GLU A 427 4.33 -14.49 -25.74
N LYS A 428 4.43 -14.16 -27.03
CA LYS A 428 3.36 -14.37 -28.03
C LYS A 428 3.90 -15.24 -29.20
N GLY A 429 3.82 -16.53 -28.98
CA GLY A 429 4.41 -17.51 -29.91
C GLY A 429 5.94 -17.43 -29.89
N LYS A 430 6.56 -17.01 -31.03
CA LYS A 430 8.03 -16.82 -31.12
C LYS A 430 8.50 -15.39 -30.88
N LYS A 431 7.60 -14.47 -30.50
CA LYS A 431 7.89 -13.04 -30.29
C LYS A 431 7.56 -12.61 -28.88
N PHE A 432 8.19 -11.52 -28.45
CA PHE A 432 7.91 -10.85 -27.19
C PHE A 432 7.15 -9.56 -27.46
N ALA A 433 6.00 -9.37 -26.79
CA ALA A 433 5.29 -8.12 -26.76
C ALA A 433 5.66 -7.36 -25.47
N PRO A 434 5.99 -6.06 -25.54
CA PRO A 434 6.29 -5.30 -24.35
C PRO A 434 5.06 -5.24 -23.42
N ALA A 435 5.28 -5.49 -22.14
CA ALA A 435 4.24 -5.42 -21.15
C ALA A 435 3.92 -3.96 -20.78
N HIS A 436 2.71 -3.70 -20.35
CA HIS A 436 2.29 -2.35 -19.93
C HIS A 436 3.13 -1.81 -18.77
N ASP A 437 3.52 -2.67 -17.83
CA ASP A 437 4.38 -2.35 -16.69
C ASP A 437 5.70 -1.70 -17.11
N LEU A 438 6.33 -2.22 -18.19
CA LEU A 438 7.57 -1.68 -18.72
C LEU A 438 7.45 -0.21 -19.13
N ALA A 439 6.36 0.20 -19.78
CA ALA A 439 6.19 1.59 -20.20
C ALA A 439 6.15 2.55 -19.02
N LEU A 440 5.59 2.12 -17.88
CA LEU A 440 5.42 2.94 -16.69
C LEU A 440 6.64 2.89 -15.75
N ALA A 441 7.57 1.95 -16.00
CA ALA A 441 8.71 1.69 -15.13
C ALA A 441 9.77 2.79 -15.22
N LEU A 442 10.31 3.19 -14.05
CA LEU A 442 11.37 4.21 -13.95
C LEU A 442 12.69 3.80 -14.61
N ASN A 443 12.90 2.48 -14.77
CA ASN A 443 14.07 1.91 -15.43
C ASN A 443 13.82 1.49 -16.88
N CYS A 444 12.70 1.90 -17.50
CA CYS A 444 12.50 1.72 -18.94
C CYS A 444 13.60 2.47 -19.69
N ASN A 445 14.26 1.80 -20.65
CA ASN A 445 15.27 2.43 -21.50
C ASN A 445 14.57 3.43 -22.45
N PRO A 446 14.84 4.74 -22.37
CA PRO A 446 14.18 5.74 -23.19
C PRO A 446 14.43 5.57 -24.69
N ASP A 447 15.51 4.90 -25.07
CA ASP A 447 15.89 4.65 -26.47
C ASP A 447 15.34 3.33 -27.03
N ALA A 448 14.67 2.51 -26.19
CA ALA A 448 14.18 1.19 -26.62
C ALA A 448 12.95 1.28 -27.52
N PHE A 449 12.14 2.32 -27.38
CA PHE A 449 10.88 2.50 -28.11
C PHE A 449 10.68 3.97 -28.52
N PRO A 450 10.15 4.22 -29.72
CA PRO A 450 9.71 5.55 -30.07
C PRO A 450 8.58 6.01 -29.14
N THR A 451 8.51 7.33 -28.90
CA THR A 451 7.47 7.95 -28.08
C THR A 451 6.56 8.83 -28.92
N CYS A 452 5.31 9.00 -28.50
CA CYS A 452 4.36 9.93 -29.12
C CYS A 452 3.55 10.64 -28.04
N GLU A 453 3.69 11.97 -27.98
CA GLU A 453 2.91 12.82 -27.08
C GLU A 453 1.48 12.94 -27.56
N LEU A 454 0.51 12.77 -26.66
CA LEU A 454 -0.92 12.85 -26.96
C LEU A 454 -1.51 14.15 -26.38
N PRO A 455 -2.41 14.82 -27.11
CA PRO A 455 -3.29 15.82 -26.51
C PRO A 455 -4.26 15.16 -25.52
N LEU A 456 -4.91 15.97 -24.66
CA LEU A 456 -5.77 15.47 -23.58
C LEU A 456 -6.87 14.50 -24.08
N ASP A 457 -7.57 14.86 -25.15
CA ASP A 457 -8.68 14.06 -25.68
C ASP A 457 -8.21 12.68 -26.17
N ASP A 458 -7.07 12.62 -26.85
CA ASP A 458 -6.48 11.37 -27.32
C ASP A 458 -5.93 10.54 -26.14
N ALA A 459 -5.36 11.19 -25.12
CA ALA A 459 -4.91 10.53 -23.90
C ALA A 459 -6.09 9.90 -23.16
N LEU A 460 -7.22 10.60 -23.05
CA LEU A 460 -8.45 10.04 -22.45
C LEU A 460 -9.02 8.91 -23.30
N SER A 461 -9.03 9.04 -24.63
CA SER A 461 -9.43 7.96 -25.55
C SER A 461 -8.53 6.72 -25.40
N TYR A 462 -7.21 6.93 -25.25
CA TYR A 462 -6.28 5.86 -24.95
C TYR A 462 -6.62 5.18 -23.62
N LEU A 463 -6.88 5.93 -22.56
CA LEU A 463 -7.23 5.38 -21.22
C LEU A 463 -8.61 4.70 -21.20
N ARG A 464 -9.54 5.09 -22.09
CA ARG A 464 -10.82 4.37 -22.32
C ARG A 464 -10.66 3.13 -23.16
N ARG A 465 -9.45 2.91 -23.70
CA ARG A 465 -9.13 1.82 -24.64
C ARG A 465 -9.85 1.95 -25.98
N GLU A 466 -10.14 3.17 -26.37
CA GLU A 466 -10.67 3.50 -27.69
C GLU A 466 -9.56 3.49 -28.75
N ALA A 467 -9.95 3.50 -30.01
CA ALA A 467 -9.00 3.60 -31.11
C ALA A 467 -8.42 5.02 -31.19
N ILE A 468 -7.10 5.13 -31.31
CA ILE A 468 -6.40 6.38 -31.54
C ILE A 468 -5.56 6.28 -32.81
N THR A 469 -5.28 7.44 -33.41
CA THR A 469 -4.35 7.55 -34.53
C THR A 469 -3.14 8.35 -34.06
N ILE A 470 -1.94 7.82 -34.31
CA ILE A 470 -0.69 8.46 -33.92
C ILE A 470 0.22 8.66 -35.13
N ASN A 471 0.98 9.74 -35.13
CA ASN A 471 2.03 9.97 -36.12
C ASN A 471 3.38 9.51 -35.56
N ALA A 472 3.68 8.23 -35.73
CA ALA A 472 4.88 7.58 -35.23
C ALA A 472 5.28 6.40 -36.13
N PRO A 473 6.51 5.86 -36.05
CA PRO A 473 6.93 4.67 -36.77
C PRO A 473 6.03 3.45 -36.51
N LYS A 474 5.95 2.52 -37.45
CA LYS A 474 5.25 1.23 -37.26
C LYS A 474 5.94 0.41 -36.16
N GLY A 475 5.14 -0.31 -35.37
CA GLY A 475 5.60 -1.13 -34.27
C GLY A 475 5.13 -0.64 -32.92
N TYR A 476 5.81 -1.05 -31.85
CA TYR A 476 5.49 -0.63 -30.49
C TYR A 476 5.96 0.79 -30.22
N VAL A 477 5.05 1.63 -29.73
CA VAL A 477 5.27 3.06 -29.43
C VAL A 477 4.75 3.32 -28.03
N ILE A 478 5.52 4.02 -27.21
CA ILE A 478 5.06 4.52 -25.91
C ILE A 478 4.29 5.84 -26.15
N VAL A 479 3.02 5.86 -25.77
CA VAL A 479 2.24 7.10 -25.75
C VAL A 479 2.42 7.82 -24.43
N THR A 480 2.57 9.16 -24.51
CA THR A 480 2.85 10.03 -23.36
C THR A 480 1.81 11.13 -23.25
N TYR A 481 1.66 11.67 -22.05
CA TYR A 481 0.90 12.90 -21.79
C TYR A 481 1.72 13.76 -20.82
N LYS A 482 2.00 15.01 -21.22
CA LYS A 482 2.90 15.92 -20.50
C LYS A 482 4.26 15.27 -20.16
N ASN A 483 4.80 14.57 -21.14
CA ASN A 483 6.04 13.79 -21.05
C ASN A 483 6.00 12.60 -20.04
N LEU A 484 4.83 12.25 -19.51
CA LEU A 484 4.64 11.07 -18.67
C LEU A 484 4.12 9.91 -19.51
N PRO A 485 4.74 8.71 -19.42
CA PRO A 485 4.29 7.55 -20.17
C PRO A 485 2.92 7.08 -19.67
N LEU A 486 2.01 6.81 -20.59
CA LEU A 486 0.70 6.22 -20.32
C LEU A 486 0.66 4.73 -20.64
N GLY A 487 1.53 4.24 -21.55
CA GLY A 487 1.61 2.85 -21.94
C GLY A 487 1.94 2.66 -23.41
N PHE A 488 1.73 1.44 -23.93
CA PHE A 488 2.04 1.09 -25.30
C PHE A 488 0.83 1.12 -26.24
N VAL A 489 1.11 1.44 -27.50
CA VAL A 489 0.29 1.07 -28.65
C VAL A 489 1.13 0.26 -29.64
N ASN A 490 0.49 -0.59 -30.46
CA ASN A 490 1.13 -1.19 -31.63
C ASN A 490 0.63 -0.47 -32.87
N ASN A 491 1.47 0.41 -33.41
CA ASN A 491 1.15 1.21 -34.60
C ASN A 491 1.30 0.39 -35.89
N LEU A 492 0.21 0.23 -36.63
CA LEU A 492 0.17 -0.47 -37.90
C LEU A 492 0.35 0.49 -39.09
N GLY A 493 0.41 1.81 -38.84
CA GLY A 493 0.56 2.88 -39.81
C GLY A 493 -0.77 3.54 -40.18
N ASN A 494 -1.83 2.80 -40.43
CA ASN A 494 -3.18 3.34 -40.68
C ASN A 494 -4.07 3.36 -39.43
N ARG A 495 -3.69 2.63 -38.40
CA ARG A 495 -4.33 2.60 -37.07
C ARG A 495 -3.32 2.17 -36.02
N ALA A 496 -3.58 2.48 -34.76
CA ALA A 496 -2.82 1.97 -33.62
C ALA A 496 -3.69 1.03 -32.78
N ASN A 497 -3.19 -0.18 -32.50
CA ASN A 497 -3.86 -1.05 -31.54
C ASN A 497 -3.53 -0.59 -30.13
N ASN A 498 -4.52 -0.20 -29.38
CA ASN A 498 -4.41 0.26 -28.00
C ASN A 498 -4.10 -0.93 -27.09
N MET A 499 -2.96 -0.89 -26.37
CA MET A 499 -2.49 -1.94 -25.48
C MET A 499 -2.76 -1.64 -24.00
N TYR A 500 -3.52 -0.60 -23.67
CA TYR A 500 -3.91 -0.29 -22.29
C TYR A 500 -4.65 -1.48 -21.66
N PRO A 501 -4.36 -1.86 -20.41
CA PRO A 501 -5.01 -3.00 -19.76
C PRO A 501 -6.52 -2.84 -19.68
N GLN A 502 -7.28 -3.89 -20.03
CA GLN A 502 -8.73 -3.85 -20.12
C GLN A 502 -9.37 -3.53 -18.76
N GLN A 503 -8.82 -4.07 -17.68
CA GLN A 503 -9.32 -3.89 -16.32
C GLN A 503 -9.09 -2.46 -15.77
N TRP A 504 -8.10 -1.73 -16.30
CA TRP A 504 -7.73 -0.38 -15.84
C TRP A 504 -8.44 0.74 -16.61
N ARG A 505 -9.20 0.38 -17.66
CA ARG A 505 -9.85 1.37 -18.52
C ARG A 505 -10.79 2.30 -17.75
N ILE A 506 -10.80 3.57 -18.10
CA ILE A 506 -11.80 4.54 -17.63
C ILE A 506 -13.16 4.16 -18.22
N ARG A 507 -14.19 4.10 -17.39
CA ARG A 507 -15.57 3.78 -17.80
C ARG A 507 -16.45 5.04 -17.93
N MET A 508 -15.95 6.18 -17.46
CA MET A 508 -16.62 7.48 -17.59
C MET A 508 -16.43 8.04 -19.01
N LYS A 509 -17.49 8.66 -19.51
CA LYS A 509 -17.47 9.42 -20.79
C LYS A 509 -17.01 10.84 -20.57
#